data_cfdd0b401020e8ee5d8a310d3f8be682
#
_entry.id   cfdd0b401020e8ee5d8a310d3f8be682
#
_cell.length_a   1.000
_cell.length_b   1.000
_cell.length_c   1.000
_cell.angle_alpha   90.00
_cell.angle_beta   90.00
_cell.angle_gamma   90.00
#
_symmetry.space_group_name_H-M   'P 1'
#
loop_
_entity.id
_entity.type
_entity.pdbx_description
1 polymer ?
#
loop_
_entity_poly.entity_id
_entity_poly.type
_entity_poly.pdbx_seq_one_letter_code
_entity_poly.pdbx_strand_id
1 'polypeptide(L)'
;MVELLTPNYYVRDRIRILRSEATGQWSIREKNADRSNVKANTTYGTKRMSAYHILEQTLNQKDVRVFDYIEDENGKKKPVLNKKETAIAQDRQELIKQKFAEWIWKDINRRELLCRIYNETFNGIRPREYDGRHIRFEGMNPEISLRPHQINAIAHILYGGNTLLAHEVGAGKSATRS
;
A
#
# COMPACT_ATOMS: atom_id res chain seq x y z
N MET A 1 -4.98 -4.20 15.97
CA MET A 1 -5.70 -2.90 16.10
C MET A 1 -6.92 -2.97 17.00
N VAL A 2 -7.84 -3.95 16.80
CA VAL A 2 -9.02 -4.06 17.68
C VAL A 2 -8.62 -4.25 19.14
N GLU A 3 -7.61 -5.06 19.43
CA GLU A 3 -7.06 -5.23 20.79
C GLU A 3 -6.50 -3.93 21.40
N LEU A 4 -5.93 -3.05 20.57
CA LEU A 4 -5.45 -1.74 21.01
C LEU A 4 -6.61 -0.81 21.37
N LEU A 5 -7.68 -0.86 20.57
CA LEU A 5 -8.85 0.00 20.71
C LEU A 5 -9.73 -0.43 21.87
N THR A 6 -9.97 -1.73 22.04
CA THR A 6 -10.84 -2.24 23.08
C THR A 6 -10.16 -3.34 23.90
N PRO A 7 -9.78 -3.02 25.15
CA PRO A 7 -9.21 -4.01 26.06
C PRO A 7 -10.26 -4.99 26.61
N ASN A 8 -11.54 -4.64 26.54
CA ASN A 8 -12.62 -5.51 27.03
C ASN A 8 -12.88 -6.67 26.06
N TYR A 9 -12.61 -7.89 26.52
CA TYR A 9 -12.75 -9.11 25.72
C TYR A 9 -14.19 -9.31 25.19
N TYR A 10 -15.21 -9.10 26.02
CA TYR A 10 -16.60 -9.28 25.62
C TYR A 10 -17.06 -8.34 24.51
N VAL A 11 -16.57 -7.10 24.53
CA VAL A 11 -16.86 -6.13 23.47
C VAL A 11 -16.05 -6.43 22.23
N ARG A 12 -14.78 -6.80 22.39
CA ARG A 12 -13.89 -7.18 21.30
C ARG A 12 -14.44 -8.33 20.47
N ASP A 13 -15.03 -9.32 21.13
CA ASP A 13 -15.58 -10.51 20.46
C ASP A 13 -16.82 -10.21 19.60
N ARG A 14 -17.53 -9.11 19.91
CA ARG A 14 -18.66 -8.61 19.12
C ARG A 14 -18.24 -7.85 17.88
N ILE A 15 -17.11 -7.19 17.91
CA ILE A 15 -16.59 -6.37 16.79
C ILE A 15 -15.90 -7.28 15.79
N ARG A 16 -16.50 -7.47 14.64
CA ARG A 16 -16.00 -8.37 13.58
C ARG A 16 -15.52 -7.57 12.38
N ILE A 17 -14.26 -7.84 11.97
CA ILE A 17 -13.70 -7.32 10.73
C ILE A 17 -13.90 -8.38 9.65
N LEU A 18 -14.59 -8.02 8.59
CA LEU A 18 -14.93 -8.90 7.47
C LEU A 18 -14.35 -8.32 6.19
N ARG A 19 -13.85 -9.20 5.32
CA ARG A 19 -13.45 -8.85 3.96
C ARG A 19 -14.38 -9.58 2.98
N SER A 20 -14.95 -8.84 2.03
CA SER A 20 -15.71 -9.44 0.93
C SER A 20 -14.72 -10.01 -0.10
N GLU A 21 -14.85 -11.29 -0.43
CA GLU A 21 -14.03 -11.93 -1.46
C GLU A 21 -14.33 -11.36 -2.85
N ALA A 22 -15.61 -11.08 -3.14
CA ALA A 22 -16.05 -10.58 -4.43
C ALA A 22 -15.58 -9.15 -4.73
N THR A 23 -15.58 -8.25 -3.72
CA THR A 23 -15.26 -6.83 -3.92
C THR A 23 -13.92 -6.42 -3.33
N GLY A 24 -13.30 -7.28 -2.52
CA GLY A 24 -12.09 -6.96 -1.76
C GLY A 24 -12.31 -5.94 -0.63
N GLN A 25 -13.53 -5.45 -0.43
CA GLN A 25 -13.85 -4.42 0.55
C GLN A 25 -13.87 -4.97 1.97
N TRP A 26 -13.36 -4.17 2.88
CA TRP A 26 -13.40 -4.42 4.31
C TRP A 26 -14.60 -3.76 4.95
N SER A 27 -15.24 -4.46 5.87
CA SER A 27 -16.33 -3.94 6.69
C SER A 27 -16.13 -4.31 8.15
N ILE A 28 -16.51 -3.40 9.05
CA ILE A 28 -16.49 -3.65 10.49
C ILE A 28 -17.94 -3.69 10.98
N ARG A 29 -18.35 -4.81 11.53
CA ARG A 29 -19.68 -4.95 12.16
C ARG A 29 -19.62 -4.55 13.63
N GLU A 30 -20.77 -4.17 14.17
CA GLU A 30 -20.95 -3.78 15.58
C GLU A 30 -20.06 -2.61 16.03
N LYS A 31 -19.78 -1.65 15.14
CA LYS A 31 -18.97 -0.45 15.41
C LYS A 31 -19.42 0.36 16.62
N ASN A 32 -20.69 0.25 16.96
CA ASN A 32 -21.35 0.96 18.07
C ASN A 32 -21.35 0.18 19.38
N ALA A 33 -20.85 -1.06 19.40
CA ALA A 33 -20.82 -1.88 20.60
C ALA A 33 -19.94 -1.30 21.71
N ASP A 34 -19.01 -0.41 21.36
CA ASP A 34 -18.00 0.17 22.26
C ASP A 34 -18.15 1.70 22.43
N ARG A 35 -19.39 2.17 22.52
CA ARG A 35 -19.68 3.62 22.59
C ARG A 35 -19.11 4.32 23.84
N SER A 36 -18.94 3.62 24.94
CA SER A 36 -18.38 4.15 26.17
C SER A 36 -16.86 4.18 26.22
N ASN A 37 -16.19 3.62 25.22
CA ASN A 37 -14.74 3.52 25.18
C ASN A 37 -14.09 4.85 24.78
N VAL A 38 -13.40 5.48 25.73
CA VAL A 38 -12.68 6.75 25.54
C VAL A 38 -11.62 6.62 24.42
N LYS A 39 -10.88 5.51 24.37
CA LYS A 39 -9.87 5.30 23.33
C LYS A 39 -10.50 5.28 21.94
N ALA A 40 -11.61 4.58 21.76
CA ALA A 40 -12.28 4.45 20.48
C ALA A 40 -12.99 5.73 20.02
N ASN A 41 -13.41 6.59 20.95
CA ASN A 41 -14.23 7.77 20.63
C ASN A 41 -13.50 9.11 20.80
N THR A 42 -12.32 9.11 21.46
CA THR A 42 -11.57 10.35 21.71
C THR A 42 -10.13 10.26 21.25
N THR A 43 -9.39 9.20 21.66
CA THR A 43 -7.96 9.07 21.33
C THR A 43 -7.75 8.74 19.85
N TYR A 44 -8.43 7.72 19.35
CA TYR A 44 -8.33 7.25 17.95
C TYR A 44 -9.58 7.57 17.12
N GLY A 45 -10.57 8.17 17.73
CA GLY A 45 -11.79 8.65 17.10
C GLY A 45 -12.02 10.14 17.35
N THR A 46 -13.14 10.63 16.87
CA THR A 46 -13.67 11.97 17.10
C THR A 46 -15.09 11.88 17.65
N LYS A 47 -15.65 13.00 18.12
CA LYS A 47 -17.07 13.07 18.54
C LYS A 47 -18.05 12.67 17.43
N ARG A 48 -17.65 12.84 16.18
CA ARG A 48 -18.49 12.60 15.00
C ARG A 48 -18.25 11.24 14.37
N MET A 49 -17.06 10.65 14.57
CA MET A 49 -16.65 9.41 13.93
C MET A 49 -15.79 8.57 14.87
N SER A 50 -16.26 7.38 15.23
CA SER A 50 -15.48 6.48 16.08
C SER A 50 -14.27 5.90 15.36
N ALA A 51 -13.28 5.43 16.12
CA ALA A 51 -12.08 4.79 15.59
C ALA A 51 -12.39 3.61 14.66
N TYR A 52 -13.49 2.90 14.90
CA TYR A 52 -13.91 1.78 14.04
C TYR A 52 -14.36 2.21 12.65
N HIS A 53 -14.99 3.38 12.53
CA HIS A 53 -15.34 3.96 11.23
C HIS A 53 -14.08 4.43 10.50
N ILE A 54 -13.17 5.09 11.21
CA ILE A 54 -11.88 5.55 10.66
C ILE A 54 -11.05 4.34 10.20
N LEU A 55 -10.98 3.29 11.02
CA LEU A 55 -10.28 2.04 10.69
C LEU A 55 -10.85 1.37 9.43
N GLU A 56 -12.17 1.33 9.29
CA GLU A 56 -12.81 0.76 8.09
C GLU A 56 -12.46 1.54 6.83
N GLN A 57 -12.48 2.88 6.89
CA GLN A 57 -12.02 3.70 5.75
C GLN A 57 -10.54 3.47 5.44
N THR A 58 -9.71 3.36 6.48
CA THR A 58 -8.28 3.09 6.34
C THR A 58 -8.01 1.74 5.68
N LEU A 59 -8.70 0.68 6.10
CA LEU A 59 -8.57 -0.66 5.50
C LEU A 59 -9.00 -0.67 4.01
N ASN A 60 -9.93 0.18 3.65
CA ASN A 60 -10.38 0.36 2.27
C ASN A 60 -9.56 1.40 1.48
N GLN A 61 -8.45 1.89 2.03
CA GLN A 61 -7.57 2.89 1.42
C GLN A 61 -8.30 4.19 1.03
N LYS A 62 -9.30 4.57 1.82
CA LYS A 62 -10.09 5.79 1.61
C LYS A 62 -9.73 6.83 2.66
N ASP A 63 -9.65 8.09 2.22
CA ASP A 63 -9.52 9.22 3.13
C ASP A 63 -10.82 9.45 3.88
N VAL A 64 -10.69 9.71 5.17
CA VAL A 64 -11.83 10.02 6.02
C VAL A 64 -12.38 11.40 5.68
N ARG A 65 -13.71 11.50 5.52
CA ARG A 65 -14.43 12.74 5.27
C ARG A 65 -15.64 12.84 6.20
N VAL A 66 -15.82 14.01 6.81
CA VAL A 66 -16.96 14.29 7.70
C VAL A 66 -17.87 15.31 7.02
N PHE A 67 -19.16 15.00 6.96
CA PHE A 67 -20.16 15.85 6.31
C PHE A 67 -21.16 16.37 7.34
N ASP A 68 -21.55 17.64 7.19
CA ASP A 68 -22.72 18.23 7.81
C ASP A 68 -23.88 18.17 6.83
N TYR A 69 -25.09 18.00 7.35
CA TYR A 69 -26.31 18.00 6.53
C TYR A 69 -27.03 19.33 6.75
N ILE A 70 -27.07 20.14 5.70
CA ILE A 70 -27.75 21.44 5.70
C ILE A 70 -29.05 21.29 4.92
N GLU A 71 -30.15 21.80 5.47
CA GLU A 71 -31.45 21.83 4.78
C GLU A 71 -31.46 22.95 3.73
N ASP A 72 -31.79 22.60 2.49
CA ASP A 72 -32.02 23.54 1.40
C ASP A 72 -33.41 24.19 1.53
N GLU A 73 -33.65 25.27 0.80
CA GLU A 73 -34.94 25.98 0.75
C GLU A 73 -36.15 25.06 0.50
N ASN A 74 -35.94 23.91 -0.10
CA ASN A 74 -36.96 22.88 -0.37
C ASN A 74 -37.04 21.77 0.72
N GLY A 75 -36.41 21.93 1.90
CA GLY A 75 -36.38 20.96 2.99
C GLY A 75 -35.56 19.72 2.69
N LYS A 76 -34.74 19.68 1.60
CA LYS A 76 -33.87 18.57 1.28
C LYS A 76 -32.53 18.74 1.97
N LYS A 77 -32.06 17.66 2.65
CA LYS A 77 -30.74 17.62 3.29
C LYS A 77 -29.63 17.43 2.26
N LYS A 78 -28.76 18.43 2.14
CA LYS A 78 -27.52 18.35 1.33
C LYS A 78 -26.31 18.08 2.20
N PRO A 79 -25.46 17.11 1.86
CA PRO A 79 -24.20 16.89 2.56
C PRO A 79 -23.18 17.98 2.18
N VAL A 80 -22.68 18.71 3.15
CA VAL A 80 -21.63 19.72 3.00
C VAL A 80 -20.40 19.25 3.78
N LEU A 81 -19.23 19.29 3.14
CA LEU A 81 -17.98 18.84 3.75
C LEU A 81 -17.59 19.78 4.89
N ASN A 82 -17.49 19.23 6.10
CA ASN A 82 -16.93 19.94 7.24
C ASN A 82 -15.42 19.81 7.25
N LYS A 83 -14.72 20.82 6.75
CA LYS A 83 -13.26 20.84 6.63
C LYS A 83 -12.54 20.63 7.96
N LYS A 84 -13.03 21.28 9.04
CA LYS A 84 -12.43 21.21 10.38
C LYS A 84 -12.52 19.79 10.96
N GLU A 85 -13.72 19.23 10.98
CA GLU A 85 -13.94 17.88 11.52
C GLU A 85 -13.27 16.81 10.63
N THR A 86 -13.18 17.03 9.31
CA THR A 86 -12.46 16.18 8.40
C THR A 86 -10.96 16.15 8.70
N ALA A 87 -10.32 17.33 8.92
CA ALA A 87 -8.91 17.41 9.27
C ALA A 87 -8.61 16.65 10.58
N ILE A 88 -9.43 16.86 11.63
CA ILE A 88 -9.28 16.14 12.91
C ILE A 88 -9.41 14.63 12.70
N ALA A 89 -10.36 14.18 11.87
CA ALA A 89 -10.54 12.75 11.60
C ALA A 89 -9.38 12.15 10.78
N GLN A 90 -8.79 12.90 9.87
CA GLN A 90 -7.59 12.51 9.11
C GLN A 90 -6.35 12.42 10.02
N ASP A 91 -6.16 13.33 10.96
CA ASP A 91 -5.11 13.22 11.98
C ASP A 91 -5.24 11.92 12.79
N ARG A 92 -6.47 11.53 13.15
CA ARG A 92 -6.74 10.25 13.83
C ARG A 92 -6.48 9.07 12.93
N GLN A 93 -6.76 9.17 11.63
CA GLN A 93 -6.44 8.16 10.64
C GLN A 93 -4.93 7.92 10.56
N GLU A 94 -4.12 8.98 10.49
CA GLU A 94 -2.66 8.86 10.50
C GLU A 94 -2.13 8.28 11.80
N LEU A 95 -2.69 8.68 12.94
CA LEU A 95 -2.32 8.09 14.24
C LEU A 95 -2.60 6.58 14.29
N ILE A 96 -3.71 6.11 13.72
CA ILE A 96 -4.03 4.68 13.62
C ILE A 96 -3.01 3.95 12.73
N LYS A 97 -2.63 4.52 11.60
CA LYS A 97 -1.62 3.95 10.69
C LYS A 97 -0.26 3.84 11.37
N GLN A 98 0.19 4.90 12.06
CA GLN A 98 1.45 4.91 12.81
C GLN A 98 1.46 3.84 13.91
N LYS A 99 0.40 3.76 14.71
CA LYS A 99 0.29 2.75 15.78
C LYS A 99 0.24 1.32 15.25
N PHE A 100 -0.34 1.12 14.07
CA PHE A 100 -0.32 -0.18 13.41
C PHE A 100 1.08 -0.55 12.92
N ALA A 101 1.82 0.40 12.32
CA ALA A 101 3.19 0.19 11.90
C ALA A 101 4.10 -0.13 13.09
N GLU A 102 4.02 0.66 14.19
CA GLU A 102 4.75 0.38 15.42
C GLU A 102 4.45 -1.03 15.97
N TRP A 103 3.18 -1.43 15.96
CA TRP A 103 2.76 -2.75 16.43
C TRP A 103 3.32 -3.89 15.59
N ILE A 104 3.38 -3.73 14.25
CA ILE A 104 3.99 -4.72 13.35
C ILE A 104 5.47 -4.92 13.68
N TRP A 105 6.22 -3.82 13.79
CA TRP A 105 7.67 -3.86 13.94
C TRP A 105 8.14 -4.22 15.34
N LYS A 106 7.31 -4.07 16.35
CA LYS A 106 7.67 -4.35 17.76
C LYS A 106 7.91 -5.84 18.02
N ASP A 107 7.23 -6.72 17.34
CA ASP A 107 7.32 -8.17 17.53
C ASP A 107 8.14 -8.81 16.40
N ILE A 108 9.25 -9.46 16.74
CA ILE A 108 10.17 -10.08 15.79
C ILE A 108 9.47 -11.18 14.98
N ASN A 109 8.72 -12.07 15.64
CA ASN A 109 8.06 -13.20 14.97
C ASN A 109 7.02 -12.72 13.95
N ARG A 110 6.25 -11.69 14.31
CA ARG A 110 5.26 -11.08 13.41
C ARG A 110 5.93 -10.42 12.21
N ARG A 111 7.01 -9.67 12.44
CA ARG A 111 7.80 -9.04 11.39
C ARG A 111 8.37 -10.07 10.42
N GLU A 112 9.00 -11.13 10.93
CA GLU A 112 9.57 -12.19 10.09
C GLU A 112 8.51 -12.93 9.28
N LEU A 113 7.36 -13.24 9.90
CA LEU A 113 6.22 -13.86 9.21
C LEU A 113 5.72 -13.00 8.07
N LEU A 114 5.50 -11.70 8.31
CA LEU A 114 5.00 -10.78 7.29
C LEU A 114 6.02 -10.54 6.17
N CYS A 115 7.32 -10.43 6.50
CA CYS A 115 8.39 -10.34 5.51
C CYS A 115 8.46 -11.60 4.65
N ARG A 116 8.30 -12.78 5.23
CA ARG A 116 8.26 -14.06 4.49
C ARG A 116 7.08 -14.08 3.52
N ILE A 117 5.88 -13.82 4.00
CA ILE A 117 4.67 -13.77 3.16
C ILE A 117 4.83 -12.77 2.00
N TYR A 118 5.37 -11.57 2.29
CA TYR A 118 5.61 -10.57 1.27
C TYR A 118 6.62 -11.05 0.23
N ASN A 119 7.74 -11.62 0.65
CA ASN A 119 8.77 -12.11 -0.25
C ASN A 119 8.29 -13.27 -1.11
N GLU A 120 7.55 -14.23 -0.54
CA GLU A 120 6.96 -15.34 -1.28
C GLU A 120 5.92 -14.87 -2.31
N THR A 121 5.14 -13.84 -1.97
CA THR A 121 4.05 -13.35 -2.84
C THR A 121 4.55 -12.41 -3.94
N PHE A 122 5.46 -11.49 -3.60
CA PHE A 122 5.84 -10.38 -4.49
C PHE A 122 7.27 -10.44 -5.00
N ASN A 123 8.20 -11.05 -4.26
CA ASN A 123 9.62 -11.15 -4.62
C ASN A 123 10.02 -12.55 -5.14
N GLY A 124 9.06 -13.44 -5.37
CA GLY A 124 9.30 -14.78 -5.90
C GLY A 124 9.75 -14.81 -7.37
N ILE A 125 9.56 -13.72 -8.12
CA ILE A 125 9.98 -13.62 -9.51
C ILE A 125 11.35 -12.95 -9.55
N ARG A 126 12.40 -13.71 -9.85
CA ARG A 126 13.71 -13.16 -10.23
C ARG A 126 13.69 -12.82 -11.71
N PRO A 127 13.86 -11.55 -12.11
CA PRO A 127 14.13 -11.21 -13.49
C PRO A 127 15.33 -12.00 -13.99
N ARG A 128 15.26 -12.56 -15.20
CA ARG A 128 16.40 -13.24 -15.81
C ARG A 128 17.49 -12.20 -16.07
N GLU A 129 18.66 -12.40 -15.51
CA GLU A 129 19.85 -11.60 -15.79
C GLU A 129 20.59 -12.18 -16.99
N TYR A 130 20.98 -11.34 -17.91
CA TYR A 130 21.73 -11.73 -19.09
C TYR A 130 23.17 -11.23 -18.96
N ASP A 131 24.12 -12.18 -18.88
CA ASP A 131 25.55 -11.89 -18.88
C ASP A 131 26.12 -12.17 -20.27
N GLY A 132 26.55 -11.14 -20.94
CA GLY A 132 27.09 -11.22 -22.28
C GLY A 132 28.63 -11.35 -22.37
N ARG A 133 29.35 -11.50 -21.23
CA ARG A 133 30.82 -11.54 -21.22
C ARG A 133 31.45 -12.64 -22.08
N HIS A 134 30.71 -13.70 -22.35
CA HIS A 134 31.16 -14.81 -23.18
C HIS A 134 30.96 -14.57 -24.69
N ILE A 135 30.25 -13.51 -25.09
CA ILE A 135 29.96 -13.21 -26.47
C ILE A 135 31.17 -12.63 -27.15
N ARG A 136 31.57 -13.19 -28.28
CA ARG A 136 32.61 -12.64 -29.14
C ARG A 136 31.96 -11.94 -30.33
N PHE A 137 32.41 -10.73 -30.62
CA PHE A 137 31.87 -9.91 -31.72
C PHE A 137 32.82 -10.00 -32.91
N GLU A 138 32.61 -11.03 -33.77
CA GLU A 138 33.38 -11.21 -34.99
C GLU A 138 32.91 -10.19 -36.05
N GLY A 139 33.86 -9.46 -36.67
CA GLY A 139 33.56 -8.44 -37.68
C GLY A 139 33.30 -7.03 -37.12
N MET A 140 33.35 -6.81 -35.81
CA MET A 140 33.25 -5.48 -35.22
C MET A 140 34.59 -4.72 -35.37
N ASN A 141 34.53 -3.40 -35.60
CA ASN A 141 35.74 -2.59 -35.66
C ASN A 141 36.52 -2.73 -34.32
N PRO A 142 37.80 -3.16 -34.35
CA PRO A 142 38.63 -3.35 -33.18
C PRO A 142 38.88 -2.11 -32.33
N GLU A 143 38.69 -0.92 -32.89
CA GLU A 143 38.78 0.36 -32.15
C GLU A 143 37.60 0.64 -31.26
N ILE A 144 36.47 -0.09 -31.44
CA ILE A 144 35.25 0.07 -30.67
C ILE A 144 35.22 -0.91 -29.51
N SER A 145 35.23 -0.41 -28.29
CA SER A 145 35.04 -1.23 -27.08
C SER A 145 33.64 -1.05 -26.51
N LEU A 146 32.90 -2.14 -26.42
CA LEU A 146 31.56 -2.13 -25.82
C LEU A 146 31.65 -2.11 -24.29
N ARG A 147 30.79 -1.30 -23.68
CA ARG A 147 30.66 -1.26 -22.21
C ARG A 147 29.88 -2.47 -21.71
N PRO A 148 30.07 -2.92 -20.42
CA PRO A 148 29.39 -4.11 -19.88
C PRO A 148 27.87 -4.11 -20.06
N HIS A 149 27.21 -2.95 -19.85
CA HIS A 149 25.74 -2.85 -20.04
C HIS A 149 25.30 -3.03 -21.49
N GLN A 150 26.14 -2.66 -22.47
CA GLN A 150 25.88 -2.85 -23.90
C GLN A 150 26.01 -4.34 -24.28
N ILE A 151 27.04 -5.01 -23.75
CA ILE A 151 27.27 -6.44 -23.95
C ILE A 151 26.11 -7.24 -23.34
N ASN A 152 25.67 -6.88 -22.14
CA ASN A 152 24.52 -7.53 -21.50
C ASN A 152 23.20 -7.26 -22.24
N ALA A 153 23.03 -6.06 -22.83
CA ALA A 153 21.88 -5.76 -23.69
C ALA A 153 21.84 -6.63 -24.95
N ILE A 154 23.00 -6.85 -25.59
CA ILE A 154 23.11 -7.76 -26.72
C ILE A 154 22.78 -9.20 -26.31
N ALA A 155 23.29 -9.66 -25.18
CA ALA A 155 22.93 -10.97 -24.62
C ALA A 155 21.41 -11.09 -24.40
N HIS A 156 20.78 -10.02 -23.88
CA HIS A 156 19.34 -9.98 -23.67
C HIS A 156 18.56 -10.10 -24.99
N ILE A 157 19.00 -9.43 -26.05
CA ILE A 157 18.39 -9.54 -27.40
C ILE A 157 18.56 -10.95 -27.95
N LEU A 158 19.76 -11.51 -27.87
CA LEU A 158 20.07 -12.83 -28.45
C LEU A 158 19.33 -13.97 -27.75
N TYR A 159 19.24 -13.92 -26.43
CA TYR A 159 18.69 -15.04 -25.62
C TYR A 159 17.28 -14.79 -25.08
N GLY A 160 16.83 -13.56 -25.07
CA GLY A 160 15.55 -13.15 -24.50
C GLY A 160 14.39 -13.08 -25.50
N GLY A 161 14.68 -13.04 -26.80
CA GLY A 161 13.67 -12.82 -27.83
C GLY A 161 13.24 -11.34 -27.91
N ASN A 162 11.93 -11.06 -27.88
CA ASN A 162 11.43 -9.67 -27.93
C ASN A 162 11.89 -8.90 -26.70
N THR A 163 12.72 -7.87 -26.91
CA THR A 163 13.40 -7.16 -25.84
C THR A 163 13.13 -5.66 -25.92
N LEU A 164 12.77 -5.05 -24.78
CA LEU A 164 12.70 -3.62 -24.61
C LEU A 164 13.96 -3.13 -23.86
N LEU A 165 14.80 -2.33 -24.53
CA LEU A 165 15.98 -1.70 -23.94
C LEU A 165 15.63 -0.29 -23.46
N ALA A 166 15.22 -0.15 -22.22
CA ALA A 166 14.88 1.12 -21.57
C ALA A 166 16.12 1.81 -20.97
N HIS A 167 17.18 1.98 -21.76
CA HIS A 167 18.38 2.68 -21.33
C HIS A 167 18.21 4.20 -21.41
N GLU A 168 18.90 4.94 -20.54
CA GLU A 168 18.92 6.40 -20.57
C GLU A 168 19.50 6.97 -21.88
N VAL A 169 19.22 8.24 -22.15
CA VAL A 169 19.78 8.96 -23.29
C VAL A 169 21.29 9.05 -23.13
N GLY A 170 22.05 8.77 -24.17
CA GLY A 170 23.51 8.75 -24.15
C GLY A 170 24.16 7.42 -23.73
N ALA A 171 23.39 6.39 -23.38
CA ALA A 171 23.93 5.07 -23.02
C ALA A 171 24.55 4.28 -24.21
N GLY A 172 24.58 4.84 -25.42
CA GLY A 172 25.17 4.20 -26.60
C GLY A 172 24.32 3.08 -27.20
N LYS A 173 22.99 3.19 -27.17
CA LYS A 173 22.05 2.20 -27.72
C LYS A 173 22.30 1.81 -29.17
N SER A 174 22.80 2.71 -29.97
CA SER A 174 23.09 2.46 -31.40
C SER A 174 24.15 1.38 -31.60
N ALA A 175 25.13 1.27 -30.71
CA ALA A 175 26.16 0.24 -30.77
C ALA A 175 25.65 -1.17 -30.44
N THR A 176 24.48 -1.31 -29.85
CA THR A 176 23.88 -2.61 -29.51
C THR A 176 22.89 -3.10 -30.56
N ARG A 177 22.59 -2.26 -31.58
CA ARG A 177 21.56 -2.52 -32.60
C ARG A 177 22.17 -2.95 -33.94
N SER A 178 23.47 -2.85 -34.08
CA SER A 178 24.24 -3.31 -35.25
C SER A 178 24.58 -4.78 -35.10
#